data_5f843308469aebbd9ba7c0366359e1a3
#
_entry.id   5f843308469aebbd9ba7c0366359e1a3
#
_cell.length_a   1.000
_cell.length_b   1.000
_cell.length_c   1.000
_cell.angle_alpha   90.00
_cell.angle_beta   90.00
_cell.angle_gamma   90.00
#
_symmetry.space_group_name_H-M   'P 1'
#
loop_
_entity.id
_entity.type
_entity.pdbx_description
1 polymer ?
#
loop_
_entity_poly.entity_id
_entity_poly.type
_entity_poly.pdbx_seq_one_letter_code
_entity_poly.pdbx_strand_id
1 'polypeptide(L)'
;MEFLDEFPTMGRSDLRDLKKSIDGGFREFSRTYGEGLENFFDPLLHFLVWFERLLVNTPWPIVLGAIAALVWFGARSVTMVIATIVCFMVIGYLDMWEDTMATLAIVSVATIICIAIGLPVGILMARSNKFQAAITPVLDVMQTIPSFVYLIPVVMLLGIGKVPGLIAVCIYALPPMARLTNLGIRLVDKEVLEAATAFGADYKQKLFGVQIPLALPTIFAGVNQTIMMALSMVVIASLIGVAGLGVPVLRAVSNQYLALGLMNGLAIVALAIIFDRVSQRFGRRMQSHREEGAGH
;
A
#
# COMPACT_ATOMS: atom_id res chain seq x y z
N MET A 1 6.98 17.48 -50.00
CA MET A 1 7.29 18.11 -48.69
C MET A 1 6.09 18.07 -47.71
N GLU A 2 4.86 17.92 -48.18
CA GLU A 2 3.66 17.77 -47.32
C GLU A 2 3.68 16.58 -46.34
N PHE A 3 4.41 15.51 -46.67
CA PHE A 3 4.52 14.34 -45.79
C PHE A 3 5.40 14.56 -44.53
N LEU A 4 6.14 15.67 -44.48
CA LEU A 4 6.96 16.04 -43.31
C LEU A 4 6.27 17.07 -42.42
N ASP A 5 5.20 17.71 -42.89
CA ASP A 5 4.48 18.75 -42.14
C ASP A 5 3.33 18.19 -41.30
N GLU A 6 2.80 17.03 -41.65
CA GLU A 6 1.76 16.35 -40.87
C GLU A 6 2.22 14.98 -40.36
N PHE A 7 2.09 14.76 -39.05
CA PHE A 7 2.39 13.46 -38.43
C PHE A 7 1.41 12.39 -38.95
N PRO A 8 1.88 11.24 -39.43
CA PRO A 8 1.01 10.19 -39.95
C PRO A 8 0.07 9.65 -38.84
N THR A 9 -1.20 10.04 -38.92
CA THR A 9 -2.24 9.62 -37.96
C THR A 9 -3.13 8.54 -38.56
N MET A 10 -3.60 7.64 -37.68
CA MET A 10 -4.60 6.65 -38.04
C MET A 10 -5.91 7.35 -38.49
N GLY A 11 -6.59 6.81 -39.48
CA GLY A 11 -7.88 7.32 -39.92
C GLY A 11 -8.90 7.39 -38.78
N ARG A 12 -9.77 8.41 -38.80
CA ARG A 12 -10.76 8.60 -37.69
C ARG A 12 -11.72 7.41 -37.56
N SER A 13 -12.06 6.73 -38.67
CA SER A 13 -12.85 5.50 -38.68
C SER A 13 -12.15 4.38 -37.97
N ASP A 14 -10.89 4.11 -38.37
CA ASP A 14 -10.08 3.00 -37.86
C ASP A 14 -9.75 3.20 -36.36
N LEU A 15 -9.47 4.44 -35.94
CA LEU A 15 -9.29 4.78 -34.54
C LEU A 15 -10.57 4.54 -33.71
N ARG A 16 -11.75 4.86 -34.29
CA ARG A 16 -13.04 4.59 -33.63
C ARG A 16 -13.29 3.09 -33.50
N ASP A 17 -13.01 2.33 -34.54
CA ASP A 17 -13.22 0.88 -34.56
C ASP A 17 -12.25 0.18 -33.61
N LEU A 18 -11.00 0.62 -33.54
CA LEU A 18 -10.02 0.15 -32.55
C LEU A 18 -10.53 0.41 -31.11
N LYS A 19 -10.98 1.62 -30.80
CA LYS A 19 -11.54 1.94 -29.46
C LYS A 19 -12.75 1.07 -29.15
N LYS A 20 -13.70 0.91 -30.08
CA LYS A 20 -14.87 0.05 -29.89
C LYS A 20 -14.50 -1.42 -29.67
N SER A 21 -13.50 -1.92 -30.39
CA SER A 21 -13.03 -3.30 -30.25
C SER A 21 -12.41 -3.53 -28.87
N ILE A 22 -11.57 -2.60 -28.38
CA ILE A 22 -10.99 -2.66 -27.04
C ILE A 22 -12.08 -2.61 -25.95
N ASP A 23 -12.98 -1.61 -26.04
CA ASP A 23 -14.06 -1.44 -25.07
C ASP A 23 -15.01 -2.64 -25.09
N GLY A 24 -15.34 -3.15 -26.29
CA GLY A 24 -16.21 -4.32 -26.49
C GLY A 24 -15.62 -5.58 -25.88
N GLY A 25 -14.36 -5.87 -26.19
CA GLY A 25 -13.66 -7.03 -25.64
C GLY A 25 -13.54 -7.00 -24.12
N PHE A 26 -13.26 -5.81 -23.54
CA PHE A 26 -13.20 -5.67 -22.09
C PHE A 26 -14.58 -5.81 -21.43
N ARG A 27 -15.65 -5.27 -22.04
CA ARG A 27 -17.02 -5.46 -21.54
C ARG A 27 -17.48 -6.91 -21.58
N GLU A 28 -17.12 -7.66 -22.63
CA GLU A 28 -17.41 -9.08 -22.71
C GLU A 28 -16.66 -9.88 -21.64
N PHE A 29 -15.37 -9.57 -21.43
CA PHE A 29 -14.59 -10.11 -20.34
C PHE A 29 -15.23 -9.81 -18.97
N SER A 30 -15.62 -8.55 -18.73
CA SER A 30 -16.28 -8.12 -17.49
C SER A 30 -17.61 -8.85 -17.27
N ARG A 31 -18.43 -9.03 -18.31
CA ARG A 31 -19.69 -9.80 -18.21
C ARG A 31 -19.47 -11.27 -17.88
N THR A 32 -18.40 -11.87 -18.43
CA THR A 32 -18.13 -13.29 -18.26
C THR A 32 -17.49 -13.60 -16.90
N TYR A 33 -16.59 -12.74 -16.42
CA TYR A 33 -15.78 -13.01 -15.22
C TYR A 33 -16.10 -12.10 -14.04
N GLY A 34 -16.85 -11.02 -14.24
CA GLY A 34 -17.12 -10.00 -13.22
C GLY A 34 -17.78 -10.60 -11.97
N GLU A 35 -18.85 -11.39 -12.13
CA GLU A 35 -19.56 -12.03 -11.03
C GLU A 35 -18.65 -13.03 -10.27
N GLY A 36 -17.85 -13.80 -10.99
CA GLY A 36 -16.87 -14.70 -10.36
C GLY A 36 -15.79 -13.98 -9.56
N LEU A 37 -15.31 -12.85 -10.08
CA LEU A 37 -14.35 -12.00 -9.39
C LEU A 37 -14.98 -11.29 -8.18
N GLU A 38 -16.20 -10.80 -8.31
CA GLU A 38 -16.94 -10.18 -7.21
C GLU A 38 -17.11 -11.17 -6.05
N ASN A 39 -17.58 -12.39 -6.33
CA ASN A 39 -17.70 -13.46 -5.36
C ASN A 39 -16.35 -13.85 -4.73
N PHE A 40 -15.26 -13.81 -5.51
CA PHE A 40 -13.91 -14.08 -5.01
C PHE A 40 -13.44 -13.02 -4.01
N PHE A 41 -13.77 -11.74 -4.24
CA PHE A 41 -13.40 -10.63 -3.37
C PHE A 41 -14.40 -10.35 -2.25
N ASP A 42 -15.58 -10.99 -2.24
CA ASP A 42 -16.63 -10.79 -1.24
C ASP A 42 -16.16 -11.02 0.22
N PRO A 43 -15.40 -12.09 0.54
CA PRO A 43 -14.83 -12.26 1.88
C PRO A 43 -13.92 -11.09 2.30
N LEU A 44 -13.17 -10.52 1.34
CA LEU A 44 -12.30 -9.37 1.59
C LEU A 44 -13.12 -8.10 1.84
N LEU A 45 -14.24 -7.92 1.13
CA LEU A 45 -15.19 -6.84 1.37
C LEU A 45 -15.77 -6.93 2.78
N HIS A 46 -16.23 -8.12 3.16
CA HIS A 46 -16.79 -8.35 4.50
C HIS A 46 -15.77 -8.07 5.59
N PHE A 47 -14.53 -8.51 5.42
CA PHE A 47 -13.46 -8.23 6.36
C PHE A 47 -13.16 -6.72 6.46
N LEU A 48 -13.04 -6.01 5.33
CA LEU A 48 -12.79 -4.57 5.31
C LEU A 48 -13.93 -3.80 5.99
N VAL A 49 -15.18 -4.13 5.66
CA VAL A 49 -16.38 -3.49 6.24
C VAL A 49 -16.48 -3.79 7.74
N TRP A 50 -16.20 -5.03 8.15
CA TRP A 50 -16.19 -5.41 9.56
C TRP A 50 -15.10 -4.61 10.32
N PHE A 51 -13.89 -4.55 9.77
CA PHE A 51 -12.76 -3.84 10.40
C PHE A 51 -13.01 -2.34 10.49
N GLU A 52 -13.56 -1.73 9.44
CA GLU A 52 -13.96 -0.32 9.45
C GLU A 52 -15.04 -0.06 10.50
N ARG A 53 -16.09 -0.88 10.54
CA ARG A 53 -17.15 -0.78 11.58
C ARG A 53 -16.59 -0.96 12.99
N LEU A 54 -15.64 -1.85 13.16
CA LEU A 54 -14.97 -2.03 14.45
C LEU A 54 -14.28 -0.72 14.90
N LEU A 55 -13.59 -0.04 14.00
CA LEU A 55 -12.91 1.22 14.33
C LEU A 55 -13.87 2.39 14.53
N VAL A 56 -14.93 2.48 13.72
CA VAL A 56 -15.90 3.59 13.75
C VAL A 56 -16.88 3.46 14.92
N ASN A 57 -17.42 2.25 15.13
CA ASN A 57 -18.48 2.03 16.13
C ASN A 57 -17.93 1.79 17.56
N THR A 58 -16.64 1.48 17.71
CA THR A 58 -16.03 1.34 19.03
C THR A 58 -15.86 2.71 19.68
N PRO A 59 -16.15 2.87 20.97
CA PRO A 59 -15.95 4.13 21.67
C PRO A 59 -14.54 4.69 21.47
N TRP A 60 -14.44 5.97 21.09
CA TRP A 60 -13.17 6.61 20.74
C TRP A 60 -12.05 6.44 21.78
N PRO A 61 -12.28 6.39 23.12
CA PRO A 61 -11.19 6.20 24.06
C PRO A 61 -10.55 4.81 23.97
N ILE A 62 -11.33 3.78 23.61
CA ILE A 62 -10.85 2.41 23.44
C ILE A 62 -9.98 2.33 22.17
N VAL A 63 -10.45 2.90 21.05
CA VAL A 63 -9.70 2.95 19.81
C VAL A 63 -8.41 3.74 20.00
N LEU A 64 -8.48 4.92 20.63
CA LEU A 64 -7.31 5.74 20.91
C LEU A 64 -6.33 5.03 21.85
N GLY A 65 -6.82 4.32 22.86
CA GLY A 65 -6.01 3.49 23.75
C GLY A 65 -5.32 2.34 23.00
N ALA A 66 -6.03 1.68 22.07
CA ALA A 66 -5.45 0.63 21.23
C ALA A 66 -4.36 1.16 20.30
N ILE A 67 -4.61 2.32 19.64
CA ILE A 67 -3.61 2.98 18.79
C ILE A 67 -2.39 3.40 19.63
N ALA A 68 -2.61 4.00 20.79
CA ALA A 68 -1.54 4.39 21.72
C ALA A 68 -0.71 3.18 22.18
N ALA A 69 -1.36 2.05 22.46
CA ALA A 69 -0.69 0.80 22.81
C ALA A 69 0.14 0.28 21.63
N LEU A 70 -0.40 0.25 20.40
CA LEU A 70 0.35 -0.15 19.19
C LEU A 70 1.57 0.74 18.97
N VAL A 71 1.43 2.05 19.12
CA VAL A 71 2.55 3.01 19.04
C VAL A 71 3.57 2.76 20.14
N TRP A 72 3.13 2.47 21.37
CA TRP A 72 4.03 2.13 22.47
C TRP A 72 4.82 0.85 22.20
N PHE A 73 4.16 -0.22 21.75
CA PHE A 73 4.85 -1.48 21.40
C PHE A 73 5.81 -1.30 20.23
N GLY A 74 5.45 -0.51 19.21
CA GLY A 74 6.28 -0.25 18.05
C GLY A 74 7.46 0.67 18.36
N ALA A 75 7.21 1.84 18.92
CA ALA A 75 8.22 2.90 19.07
C ALA A 75 8.89 2.93 20.46
N ARG A 76 8.30 2.35 21.50
CA ARG A 76 8.70 2.43 22.92
C ARG A 76 9.12 3.83 23.36
N SER A 77 8.37 4.83 22.97
CA SER A 77 8.65 6.22 23.22
C SER A 77 7.39 6.93 23.73
N VAL A 78 7.46 7.41 24.96
CA VAL A 78 6.36 8.19 25.57
C VAL A 78 6.02 9.43 24.75
N THR A 79 7.02 10.13 24.24
CA THR A 79 6.82 11.32 23.38
C THR A 79 6.00 10.99 22.14
N MET A 80 6.25 9.83 21.49
CA MET A 80 5.47 9.41 20.30
C MET A 80 4.03 9.07 20.67
N VAL A 81 3.82 8.40 21.79
CA VAL A 81 2.47 8.09 22.29
C VAL A 81 1.69 9.37 22.57
N ILE A 82 2.29 10.31 23.30
CA ILE A 82 1.65 11.60 23.61
C ILE A 82 1.35 12.36 22.30
N ALA A 83 2.32 12.46 21.38
CA ALA A 83 2.12 13.13 20.10
C ALA A 83 0.99 12.49 19.29
N THR A 84 0.89 11.16 19.28
CA THR A 84 -0.19 10.43 18.61
C THR A 84 -1.53 10.73 19.26
N ILE A 85 -1.63 10.68 20.58
CA ILE A 85 -2.87 10.98 21.31
C ILE A 85 -3.32 12.41 21.02
N VAL A 86 -2.42 13.40 21.13
CA VAL A 86 -2.74 14.79 20.84
C VAL A 86 -3.21 14.96 19.39
N CYS A 87 -2.54 14.33 18.44
CA CYS A 87 -2.91 14.40 17.04
C CYS A 87 -4.33 13.84 16.79
N PHE A 88 -4.65 12.65 17.32
CA PHE A 88 -5.98 12.07 17.17
C PHE A 88 -7.07 12.84 17.94
N MET A 89 -6.74 13.44 19.07
CA MET A 89 -7.67 14.33 19.79
C MET A 89 -8.00 15.59 18.97
N VAL A 90 -7.00 16.18 18.31
CA VAL A 90 -7.22 17.33 17.42
C VAL A 90 -8.07 16.91 16.19
N ILE A 91 -7.77 15.78 15.59
CA ILE A 91 -8.54 15.23 14.46
C ILE A 91 -10.00 14.99 14.89
N GLY A 92 -10.22 14.36 16.04
CA GLY A 92 -11.57 14.13 16.56
C GLY A 92 -12.30 15.42 16.94
N TYR A 93 -11.62 16.40 17.53
CA TYR A 93 -12.20 17.70 17.86
C TYR A 93 -12.66 18.48 16.61
N LEU A 94 -11.98 18.27 15.47
CA LEU A 94 -12.30 18.87 14.17
C LEU A 94 -13.36 18.09 13.38
N ASP A 95 -14.06 17.14 14.01
CA ASP A 95 -15.12 16.29 13.38
C ASP A 95 -14.62 15.43 12.20
N MET A 96 -13.34 15.01 12.24
CA MET A 96 -12.73 14.18 11.20
C MET A 96 -12.49 12.73 11.69
N TRP A 97 -13.07 12.32 12.83
CA TRP A 97 -12.82 11.01 13.45
C TRP A 97 -13.25 9.85 12.56
N GLU A 98 -14.49 9.86 12.09
CA GLU A 98 -15.05 8.77 11.29
C GLU A 98 -14.28 8.57 9.97
N ASP A 99 -14.01 9.66 9.25
CA ASP A 99 -13.23 9.64 8.02
C ASP A 99 -11.79 9.16 8.27
N THR A 100 -11.21 9.50 9.43
CA THR A 100 -9.89 9.02 9.82
C THR A 100 -9.89 7.52 10.10
N MET A 101 -10.90 7.01 10.79
CA MET A 101 -11.04 5.57 11.05
C MET A 101 -11.26 4.76 9.77
N ALA A 102 -12.09 5.28 8.85
CA ALA A 102 -12.28 4.66 7.53
C ALA A 102 -10.97 4.63 6.72
N THR A 103 -10.20 5.73 6.75
CA THR A 103 -8.87 5.79 6.12
C THR A 103 -7.90 4.78 6.74
N LEU A 104 -7.85 4.70 8.07
CA LEU A 104 -7.02 3.73 8.78
C LEU A 104 -7.39 2.30 8.42
N ALA A 105 -8.69 2.00 8.31
CA ALA A 105 -9.17 0.66 7.95
C ALA A 105 -8.64 0.24 6.58
N ILE A 106 -8.87 1.03 5.55
CA ILE A 106 -8.47 0.67 4.18
C ILE A 106 -6.95 0.62 4.02
N VAL A 107 -6.22 1.58 4.61
CA VAL A 107 -4.74 1.60 4.54
C VAL A 107 -4.14 0.40 5.26
N SER A 108 -4.68 0.03 6.44
CA SER A 108 -4.20 -1.13 7.18
C SER A 108 -4.44 -2.43 6.41
N VAL A 109 -5.65 -2.62 5.87
CA VAL A 109 -5.99 -3.82 5.08
C VAL A 109 -5.14 -3.87 3.80
N ALA A 110 -5.02 -2.76 3.07
CA ALA A 110 -4.17 -2.69 1.88
C ALA A 110 -2.71 -3.02 2.20
N THR A 111 -2.18 -2.49 3.30
CA THR A 111 -0.81 -2.77 3.74
C THR A 111 -0.60 -4.25 4.06
N ILE A 112 -1.53 -4.88 4.77
CA ILE A 112 -1.47 -6.31 5.08
C ILE A 112 -1.46 -7.14 3.79
N ILE A 113 -2.31 -6.82 2.82
CA ILE A 113 -2.36 -7.49 1.52
C ILE A 113 -1.04 -7.28 0.76
N CYS A 114 -0.53 -6.05 0.73
CA CYS A 114 0.74 -5.74 0.08
C CYS A 114 1.92 -6.47 0.72
N ILE A 115 1.94 -6.64 2.04
CA ILE A 115 2.94 -7.45 2.74
C ILE A 115 2.77 -8.92 2.38
N ALA A 116 1.54 -9.45 2.43
CA ALA A 116 1.25 -10.87 2.16
C ALA A 116 1.63 -11.28 0.74
N ILE A 117 1.53 -10.38 -0.23
CA ILE A 117 1.89 -10.63 -1.64
C ILE A 117 3.33 -10.18 -1.92
N GLY A 118 3.69 -8.97 -1.52
CA GLY A 118 4.96 -8.33 -1.87
C GLY A 118 6.18 -8.98 -1.20
N LEU A 119 6.03 -9.46 0.04
CA LEU A 119 7.11 -10.16 0.74
C LEU A 119 7.49 -11.48 0.05
N PRO A 120 6.56 -12.42 -0.25
CA PRO A 120 6.87 -13.63 -1.02
C PRO A 120 7.42 -13.33 -2.41
N VAL A 121 6.83 -12.36 -3.12
CA VAL A 121 7.31 -11.94 -4.45
C VAL A 121 8.74 -11.42 -4.36
N GLY A 122 9.05 -10.55 -3.38
CA GLY A 122 10.40 -10.04 -3.16
C GLY A 122 11.41 -11.13 -2.82
N ILE A 123 11.03 -12.13 -2.00
CA ILE A 123 11.86 -13.30 -1.71
C ILE A 123 12.14 -14.10 -2.99
N LEU A 124 11.13 -14.35 -3.81
CA LEU A 124 11.30 -15.06 -5.08
C LEU A 124 12.20 -14.30 -6.07
N MET A 125 12.05 -12.97 -6.13
CA MET A 125 12.93 -12.09 -6.92
C MET A 125 14.38 -12.18 -6.42
N ALA A 126 14.60 -12.21 -5.12
CA ALA A 126 15.94 -12.32 -4.53
C ALA A 126 16.60 -13.68 -4.87
N ARG A 127 15.81 -14.75 -5.02
CA ARG A 127 16.28 -16.11 -5.32
C ARG A 127 16.62 -16.32 -6.79
N SER A 128 15.93 -15.65 -7.70
CA SER A 128 16.02 -15.94 -9.14
C SER A 128 16.15 -14.66 -9.95
N ASN A 129 17.30 -14.48 -10.59
CA ASN A 129 17.51 -13.34 -11.50
C ASN A 129 16.52 -13.37 -12.68
N LYS A 130 16.15 -14.57 -13.15
CA LYS A 130 15.14 -14.70 -14.23
C LYS A 130 13.76 -14.23 -13.76
N PHE A 131 13.36 -14.63 -12.55
CA PHE A 131 12.09 -14.19 -11.96
C PHE A 131 12.10 -12.68 -11.69
N GLN A 132 13.20 -12.15 -11.15
CA GLN A 132 13.36 -10.71 -10.98
C GLN A 132 13.22 -9.95 -12.30
N ALA A 133 13.91 -10.39 -13.35
CA ALA A 133 13.85 -9.76 -14.68
C ALA A 133 12.42 -9.80 -15.28
N ALA A 134 11.64 -10.84 -15.00
CA ALA A 134 10.25 -10.95 -15.46
C ALA A 134 9.28 -10.07 -14.64
N ILE A 135 9.48 -9.98 -13.33
CA ILE A 135 8.56 -9.23 -12.45
C ILE A 135 8.87 -7.72 -12.42
N THR A 136 10.13 -7.32 -12.58
CA THR A 136 10.52 -5.90 -12.54
C THR A 136 9.69 -5.03 -13.51
N PRO A 137 9.51 -5.39 -14.79
CA PRO A 137 8.68 -4.60 -15.69
C PRO A 137 7.22 -4.48 -15.23
N VAL A 138 6.67 -5.52 -14.60
CA VAL A 138 5.30 -5.49 -14.05
C VAL A 138 5.21 -4.48 -12.93
N LEU A 139 6.17 -4.49 -11.99
CA LEU A 139 6.24 -3.52 -10.90
C LEU A 139 6.48 -2.10 -11.41
N ASP A 140 7.26 -1.94 -12.51
CA ASP A 140 7.48 -0.65 -13.15
C ASP A 140 6.18 -0.09 -13.74
N VAL A 141 5.44 -0.92 -14.47
CA VAL A 141 4.13 -0.58 -15.05
C VAL A 141 3.15 -0.15 -13.95
N MET A 142 3.08 -0.90 -12.82
CA MET A 142 2.20 -0.56 -11.70
C MET A 142 2.50 0.82 -11.09
N GLN A 143 3.73 1.33 -11.18
CA GLN A 143 4.12 2.64 -10.63
C GLN A 143 4.16 3.76 -11.66
N THR A 144 4.36 3.46 -12.94
CA THR A 144 4.49 4.46 -14.00
C THR A 144 3.17 4.81 -14.66
N ILE A 145 2.21 3.88 -14.69
CA ILE A 145 0.86 4.17 -15.18
C ILE A 145 0.22 5.18 -14.24
N PRO A 146 -0.34 6.29 -14.77
CA PRO A 146 -1.10 7.23 -13.94
C PRO A 146 -2.19 6.50 -13.15
N SER A 147 -2.29 6.78 -11.85
CA SER A 147 -3.18 6.06 -10.94
C SER A 147 -4.65 6.05 -11.38
N PHE A 148 -5.11 7.07 -12.09
CA PHE A 148 -6.47 7.12 -12.67
C PHE A 148 -6.70 6.08 -13.76
N VAL A 149 -5.65 5.67 -14.49
CA VAL A 149 -5.81 4.79 -15.65
C VAL A 149 -6.20 3.38 -15.23
N TYR A 150 -5.63 2.84 -14.15
CA TYR A 150 -6.01 1.51 -13.68
C TYR A 150 -7.27 1.49 -12.81
N LEU A 151 -7.80 2.65 -12.40
CA LEU A 151 -9.13 2.71 -11.81
C LEU A 151 -10.20 2.30 -12.83
N ILE A 152 -10.01 2.64 -14.11
CA ILE A 152 -11.00 2.37 -15.16
C ILE A 152 -11.30 0.87 -15.29
N PRO A 153 -10.32 -0.04 -15.57
CA PRO A 153 -10.61 -1.46 -15.67
C PRO A 153 -11.10 -2.07 -14.35
N VAL A 154 -10.62 -1.61 -13.20
CA VAL A 154 -11.07 -2.14 -11.90
C VAL A 154 -12.54 -1.79 -11.64
N VAL A 155 -12.95 -0.55 -11.95
CA VAL A 155 -14.36 -0.12 -11.83
C VAL A 155 -15.24 -0.79 -12.87
N MET A 156 -14.75 -1.01 -14.07
CA MET A 156 -15.51 -1.73 -15.11
C MET A 156 -15.74 -3.21 -14.76
N LEU A 157 -14.86 -3.81 -13.98
CA LEU A 157 -14.97 -5.21 -13.53
C LEU A 157 -15.85 -5.37 -12.29
N LEU A 158 -15.68 -4.52 -11.29
CA LEU A 158 -16.22 -4.70 -9.94
C LEU A 158 -17.17 -3.57 -9.50
N GLY A 159 -17.49 -2.65 -10.43
CA GLY A 159 -18.32 -1.50 -10.10
C GLY A 159 -17.59 -0.44 -9.27
N ILE A 160 -18.36 0.49 -8.70
CA ILE A 160 -17.89 1.55 -7.80
C ILE A 160 -18.04 1.06 -6.37
N GLY A 161 -16.99 1.18 -5.54
CA GLY A 161 -17.08 0.76 -4.15
C GLY A 161 -15.75 0.50 -3.46
N LYS A 162 -15.82 -0.08 -2.27
CA LYS A 162 -14.66 -0.30 -1.40
C LYS A 162 -13.66 -1.33 -1.96
N VAL A 163 -14.16 -2.40 -2.58
CA VAL A 163 -13.28 -3.47 -3.14
C VAL A 163 -12.46 -2.95 -4.30
N PRO A 164 -13.05 -2.34 -5.37
CA PRO A 164 -12.25 -1.78 -6.44
C PRO A 164 -11.27 -0.71 -5.94
N GLY A 165 -11.67 0.10 -4.95
CA GLY A 165 -10.77 1.06 -4.32
C GLY A 165 -9.60 0.41 -3.58
N LEU A 166 -9.85 -0.64 -2.81
CA LEU A 166 -8.82 -1.40 -2.11
C LEU A 166 -7.83 -2.04 -3.10
N ILE A 167 -8.33 -2.64 -4.18
CA ILE A 167 -7.48 -3.22 -5.23
C ILE A 167 -6.59 -2.15 -5.87
N ALA A 168 -7.15 -1.00 -6.19
CA ALA A 168 -6.40 0.12 -6.75
C ALA A 168 -5.30 0.62 -5.80
N VAL A 169 -5.60 0.73 -4.50
CA VAL A 169 -4.61 1.07 -3.47
C VAL A 169 -3.51 0.01 -3.41
N CYS A 170 -3.87 -1.28 -3.45
CA CYS A 170 -2.89 -2.38 -3.44
C CYS A 170 -2.00 -2.37 -4.68
N ILE A 171 -2.54 -2.16 -5.89
CA ILE A 171 -1.76 -2.09 -7.13
C ILE A 171 -0.70 -1.00 -7.01
N TYR A 172 -1.06 0.17 -6.50
CA TYR A 172 -0.13 1.30 -6.37
C TYR A 172 0.91 1.10 -5.27
N ALA A 173 0.53 0.49 -4.14
CA ALA A 173 1.35 0.40 -2.94
C ALA A 173 2.21 -0.88 -2.83
N LEU A 174 1.94 -1.92 -3.64
CA LEU A 174 2.65 -3.19 -3.59
C LEU A 174 4.11 -3.16 -4.06
N PRO A 175 4.49 -2.42 -5.13
CA PRO A 175 5.83 -2.49 -5.67
C PRO A 175 6.97 -2.18 -4.70
N PRO A 176 6.91 -1.19 -3.80
CA PRO A 176 7.96 -0.94 -2.81
C PRO A 176 8.22 -2.13 -1.91
N MET A 177 7.16 -2.83 -1.48
CA MET A 177 7.28 -4.01 -0.62
C MET A 177 8.10 -5.11 -1.29
N ALA A 178 7.77 -5.45 -2.55
CA ALA A 178 8.49 -6.46 -3.30
C ALA A 178 9.93 -6.06 -3.60
N ARG A 179 10.16 -4.80 -4.02
CA ARG A 179 11.50 -4.29 -4.38
C ARG A 179 12.43 -4.21 -3.18
N LEU A 180 11.96 -3.65 -2.06
CA LEU A 180 12.80 -3.49 -0.88
C LEU A 180 13.04 -4.83 -0.17
N THR A 181 12.10 -5.78 -0.24
CA THR A 181 12.35 -7.16 0.21
C THR A 181 13.43 -7.83 -0.64
N ASN A 182 13.34 -7.74 -1.97
CA ASN A 182 14.36 -8.28 -2.88
C ASN A 182 15.73 -7.64 -2.61
N LEU A 183 15.78 -6.32 -2.50
CA LEU A 183 17.00 -5.57 -2.23
C LEU A 183 17.62 -5.97 -0.89
N GLY A 184 16.82 -5.99 0.18
CA GLY A 184 17.30 -6.32 1.52
C GLY A 184 17.91 -7.71 1.60
N ILE A 185 17.30 -8.71 0.96
CA ILE A 185 17.82 -10.08 0.93
C ILE A 185 19.12 -10.17 0.12
N ARG A 186 19.25 -9.42 -0.99
CA ARG A 186 20.46 -9.42 -1.82
C ARG A 186 21.62 -8.65 -1.23
N LEU A 187 21.36 -7.67 -0.36
CA LEU A 187 22.38 -6.90 0.35
C LEU A 187 22.98 -7.61 1.55
N VAL A 188 22.46 -8.78 1.93
CA VAL A 188 23.06 -9.58 3.01
C VAL A 188 24.48 -9.98 2.62
N ASP A 189 25.41 -9.77 3.55
CA ASP A 189 26.82 -10.02 3.34
C ASP A 189 27.09 -11.47 2.93
N LYS A 190 27.88 -11.63 1.90
CA LYS A 190 28.24 -12.94 1.35
C LYS A 190 29.10 -13.76 2.31
N GLU A 191 29.96 -13.11 3.08
CA GLU A 191 30.81 -13.79 4.07
C GLU A 191 29.95 -14.47 5.14
N VAL A 192 28.86 -13.81 5.59
CA VAL A 192 27.90 -14.39 6.54
C VAL A 192 27.17 -15.59 5.93
N LEU A 193 26.83 -15.53 4.64
CA LEU A 193 26.18 -16.64 3.94
C LEU A 193 27.13 -17.82 3.70
N GLU A 194 28.40 -17.54 3.43
CA GLU A 194 29.44 -18.55 3.29
C GLU A 194 29.73 -19.25 4.62
N ALA A 195 29.83 -18.48 5.72
CA ALA A 195 29.95 -19.02 7.07
C ALA A 195 28.77 -19.93 7.42
N ALA A 196 27.53 -19.49 7.20
CA ALA A 196 26.35 -20.32 7.42
C ALA A 196 26.38 -21.63 6.60
N THR A 197 26.92 -21.55 5.37
CA THR A 197 27.09 -22.74 4.52
C THR A 197 28.15 -23.68 5.06
N ALA A 198 29.26 -23.14 5.56
CA ALA A 198 30.33 -23.92 6.18
C ALA A 198 29.87 -24.67 7.45
N PHE A 199 28.90 -24.10 8.18
CA PHE A 199 28.23 -24.77 9.31
C PHE A 199 27.15 -25.74 8.91
N GLY A 200 26.96 -26.01 7.60
CA GLY A 200 26.01 -27.00 7.09
C GLY A 200 24.57 -26.50 6.98
N ALA A 201 24.34 -25.17 7.06
CA ALA A 201 22.99 -24.62 6.91
C ALA A 201 22.41 -24.89 5.54
N ASP A 202 21.21 -25.48 5.49
CA ASP A 202 20.47 -25.67 4.26
C ASP A 202 19.91 -24.34 3.70
N TYR A 203 19.30 -24.40 2.54
CA TYR A 203 18.75 -23.21 1.89
C TYR A 203 17.68 -22.51 2.75
N LYS A 204 16.76 -23.28 3.36
CA LYS A 204 15.68 -22.70 4.21
C LYS A 204 16.25 -22.09 5.48
N GLN A 205 17.22 -22.75 6.10
CA GLN A 205 17.93 -22.24 7.27
C GLN A 205 18.66 -20.95 6.96
N LYS A 206 19.35 -20.85 5.81
CA LYS A 206 19.98 -19.60 5.37
C LYS A 206 18.97 -18.49 5.13
N LEU A 207 17.85 -18.78 4.46
CA LEU A 207 16.82 -17.79 4.16
C LEU A 207 16.16 -17.26 5.44
N PHE A 208 15.59 -18.15 6.26
CA PHE A 208 14.80 -17.75 7.44
C PHE A 208 15.67 -17.43 8.66
N GLY A 209 16.82 -18.10 8.82
CA GLY A 209 17.73 -17.92 9.96
C GLY A 209 18.72 -16.77 9.77
N VAL A 210 19.09 -16.43 8.53
CA VAL A 210 20.15 -15.45 8.24
C VAL A 210 19.65 -14.31 7.37
N GLN A 211 19.18 -14.59 6.14
CA GLN A 211 18.89 -13.55 5.17
C GLN A 211 17.71 -12.66 5.57
N ILE A 212 16.53 -13.25 5.83
CA ILE A 212 15.37 -12.47 6.23
C ILE A 212 15.63 -11.66 7.49
N PRO A 213 16.17 -12.25 8.55
CA PRO A 213 16.52 -11.50 9.73
C PRO A 213 17.50 -10.34 9.51
N LEU A 214 18.52 -10.47 8.68
CA LEU A 214 19.45 -9.39 8.35
C LEU A 214 18.83 -8.36 7.39
N ALA A 215 17.88 -8.77 6.56
CA ALA A 215 17.15 -7.92 5.64
C ALA A 215 15.98 -7.14 6.30
N LEU A 216 15.60 -7.48 7.54
CA LEU A 216 14.44 -6.89 8.21
C LEU A 216 14.40 -5.35 8.15
N PRO A 217 15.48 -4.61 8.38
CA PRO A 217 15.44 -3.15 8.31
C PRO A 217 15.01 -2.63 6.94
N THR A 218 15.53 -3.23 5.87
CA THR A 218 15.16 -2.87 4.49
C THR A 218 13.74 -3.33 4.17
N ILE A 219 13.31 -4.48 4.68
CA ILE A 219 11.93 -4.96 4.56
C ILE A 219 10.96 -4.00 5.27
N PHE A 220 11.28 -3.52 6.48
CA PHE A 220 10.47 -2.53 7.18
C PHE A 220 10.45 -1.16 6.49
N ALA A 221 11.54 -0.77 5.82
CA ALA A 221 11.51 0.39 4.94
C ALA A 221 10.51 0.18 3.78
N GLY A 222 10.41 -1.05 3.27
CA GLY A 222 9.38 -1.45 2.29
C GLY A 222 7.97 -1.33 2.84
N VAL A 223 7.71 -1.82 4.04
CA VAL A 223 6.41 -1.66 4.72
C VAL A 223 6.06 -0.18 4.88
N ASN A 224 7.00 0.62 5.36
CA ASN A 224 6.78 2.05 5.56
C ASN A 224 6.42 2.76 4.24
N GLN A 225 7.18 2.50 3.18
CA GLN A 225 6.90 3.10 1.88
C GLN A 225 5.56 2.63 1.30
N THR A 226 5.18 1.36 1.51
CA THR A 226 3.87 0.82 1.16
C THR A 226 2.74 1.58 1.85
N ILE A 227 2.85 1.84 3.16
CA ILE A 227 1.86 2.62 3.92
C ILE A 227 1.74 4.04 3.37
N MET A 228 2.87 4.71 3.10
CA MET A 228 2.89 6.07 2.55
C MET A 228 2.20 6.14 1.19
N MET A 229 2.46 5.16 0.32
CA MET A 229 1.82 5.07 -0.99
C MET A 229 0.33 4.74 -0.87
N ALA A 230 -0.06 3.85 0.04
CA ALA A 230 -1.46 3.55 0.31
C ALA A 230 -2.23 4.78 0.77
N LEU A 231 -1.68 5.57 1.72
CA LEU A 231 -2.27 6.83 2.17
C LEU A 231 -2.45 7.84 1.02
N SER A 232 -1.45 7.97 0.16
CA SER A 232 -1.54 8.86 -1.01
C SER A 232 -2.63 8.41 -1.99
N MET A 233 -2.78 7.09 -2.19
CA MET A 233 -3.74 6.54 -3.14
C MET A 233 -5.18 6.58 -2.62
N VAL A 234 -5.42 6.56 -1.30
CA VAL A 234 -6.77 6.62 -0.72
C VAL A 234 -7.53 7.88 -1.17
N VAL A 235 -6.84 9.02 -1.32
CA VAL A 235 -7.46 10.26 -1.82
C VAL A 235 -7.99 10.06 -3.24
N ILE A 236 -7.24 9.39 -4.09
CA ILE A 236 -7.65 9.09 -5.47
C ILE A 236 -8.74 8.02 -5.49
N ALA A 237 -8.66 7.02 -4.63
CA ALA A 237 -9.67 5.98 -4.49
C ALA A 237 -11.04 6.52 -4.03
N SER A 238 -11.08 7.70 -3.40
CA SER A 238 -12.34 8.37 -3.05
C SER A 238 -13.20 8.72 -4.27
N LEU A 239 -12.58 8.89 -5.46
CA LEU A 239 -13.29 9.10 -6.73
C LEU A 239 -14.20 7.92 -7.10
N ILE A 240 -13.90 6.74 -6.62
CA ILE A 240 -14.61 5.50 -6.91
C ILE A 240 -15.36 4.93 -5.70
N GLY A 241 -15.71 5.81 -4.74
CA GLY A 241 -16.61 5.46 -3.63
C GLY A 241 -15.93 4.91 -2.37
N VAL A 242 -14.62 5.09 -2.22
CA VAL A 242 -13.91 4.78 -0.98
C VAL A 242 -14.17 5.88 0.05
N ALA A 243 -14.70 5.50 1.22
CA ALA A 243 -14.90 6.40 2.35
C ALA A 243 -13.57 6.78 3.03
N GLY A 244 -13.56 7.90 3.74
CA GLY A 244 -12.44 8.39 4.54
C GLY A 244 -12.03 9.82 4.21
N LEU A 245 -10.89 10.27 4.73
CA LEU A 245 -10.36 11.64 4.60
C LEU A 245 -10.17 12.10 3.14
N GLY A 246 -10.12 11.18 2.18
CA GLY A 246 -10.03 11.52 0.76
C GLY A 246 -11.33 12.15 0.22
N VAL A 247 -12.50 11.77 0.74
CA VAL A 247 -13.81 12.29 0.28
C VAL A 247 -13.95 13.80 0.52
N PRO A 248 -13.71 14.34 1.75
CA PRO A 248 -13.74 15.77 1.96
C PRO A 248 -12.63 16.52 1.19
N VAL A 249 -11.46 15.93 0.97
CA VAL A 249 -10.40 16.51 0.12
C VAL A 249 -10.90 16.65 -1.32
N LEU A 250 -11.50 15.59 -1.89
CA LEU A 250 -12.06 15.63 -3.24
C LEU A 250 -13.19 16.67 -3.36
N ARG A 251 -14.09 16.72 -2.36
CA ARG A 251 -15.15 17.74 -2.30
C ARG A 251 -14.57 19.15 -2.23
N ALA A 252 -13.50 19.34 -1.48
CA ALA A 252 -12.81 20.63 -1.36
C ALA A 252 -12.21 21.09 -2.70
N VAL A 253 -11.61 20.19 -3.46
CA VAL A 253 -11.09 20.50 -4.81
C VAL A 253 -12.22 20.89 -5.76
N SER A 254 -13.30 20.11 -5.76
CA SER A 254 -14.44 20.34 -6.69
C SER A 254 -15.20 21.66 -6.39
N ASN A 255 -15.29 22.05 -5.12
CA ASN A 255 -16.06 23.22 -4.69
C ASN A 255 -15.18 24.40 -4.24
N GLN A 256 -13.86 24.30 -4.40
CA GLN A 256 -12.87 25.32 -4.01
C GLN A 256 -12.92 25.70 -2.50
N TYR A 257 -13.18 24.72 -1.64
CA TYR A 257 -13.20 24.91 -0.18
C TYR A 257 -11.82 24.70 0.43
N LEU A 258 -11.00 25.77 0.49
CA LEU A 258 -9.61 25.70 0.95
C LEU A 258 -9.50 25.12 2.37
N ALA A 259 -10.30 25.59 3.32
CA ALA A 259 -10.21 25.15 4.72
C ALA A 259 -10.49 23.63 4.85
N LEU A 260 -11.56 23.13 4.19
CA LEU A 260 -11.92 21.73 4.21
C LEU A 260 -10.79 20.85 3.65
N GLY A 261 -10.24 21.25 2.50
CA GLY A 261 -9.13 20.50 1.86
C GLY A 261 -7.86 20.52 2.69
N LEU A 262 -7.50 21.68 3.24
CA LEU A 262 -6.30 21.84 4.04
C LEU A 262 -6.37 21.02 5.35
N MET A 263 -7.50 21.07 6.07
CA MET A 263 -7.67 20.35 7.34
C MET A 263 -7.60 18.84 7.13
N ASN A 264 -8.35 18.30 6.17
CA ASN A 264 -8.34 16.87 5.89
C ASN A 264 -7.00 16.40 5.27
N GLY A 265 -6.39 17.21 4.42
CA GLY A 265 -5.05 16.97 3.90
C GLY A 265 -3.99 16.91 5.01
N LEU A 266 -4.03 17.84 5.97
CA LEU A 266 -3.13 17.81 7.12
C LEU A 266 -3.38 16.60 8.02
N ALA A 267 -4.62 16.15 8.17
CA ALA A 267 -4.93 14.91 8.90
C ALA A 267 -4.28 13.68 8.22
N ILE A 268 -4.33 13.58 6.90
CA ILE A 268 -3.63 12.51 6.15
C ILE A 268 -2.11 12.59 6.37
N VAL A 269 -1.53 13.79 6.31
CA VAL A 269 -0.10 13.99 6.56
C VAL A 269 0.27 13.60 7.99
N ALA A 270 -0.56 13.94 8.96
CA ALA A 270 -0.35 13.57 10.36
C ALA A 270 -0.36 12.05 10.56
N LEU A 271 -1.31 11.34 9.94
CA LEU A 271 -1.32 9.88 9.93
C LEU A 271 -0.04 9.32 9.29
N ALA A 272 0.36 9.85 8.14
CA ALA A 272 1.58 9.44 7.45
C ALA A 272 2.82 9.61 8.34
N ILE A 273 2.96 10.73 9.03
CA ILE A 273 4.08 10.99 9.96
C ILE A 273 4.05 9.99 11.14
N ILE A 274 2.89 9.70 11.71
CA ILE A 274 2.76 8.74 12.81
C ILE A 274 3.23 7.35 12.34
N PHE A 275 2.70 6.87 11.22
CA PHE A 275 3.10 5.58 10.66
C PHE A 275 4.61 5.52 10.33
N ASP A 276 5.14 6.55 9.68
CA ASP A 276 6.55 6.65 9.34
C ASP A 276 7.45 6.57 10.60
N ARG A 277 7.15 7.38 11.61
CA ARG A 277 7.95 7.42 12.83
C ARG A 277 7.90 6.13 13.64
N VAL A 278 6.71 5.50 13.71
CA VAL A 278 6.52 4.23 14.43
C VAL A 278 7.27 3.11 13.71
N SER A 279 7.10 2.98 12.38
CA SER A 279 7.75 1.92 11.60
C SER A 279 9.27 2.07 11.55
N GLN A 280 9.81 3.29 11.43
CA GLN A 280 11.25 3.55 11.48
C GLN A 280 11.86 3.17 12.84
N ARG A 281 11.20 3.54 13.95
CA ARG A 281 11.68 3.18 15.28
C ARG A 281 11.63 1.68 15.54
N PHE A 282 10.56 1.04 15.07
CA PHE A 282 10.45 -0.41 15.16
C PHE A 282 11.57 -1.11 14.39
N GLY A 283 11.84 -0.67 13.15
CA GLY A 283 12.94 -1.19 12.33
C GLY A 283 14.33 -1.05 12.99
N ARG A 284 14.65 0.15 13.52
CA ARG A 284 15.92 0.41 14.21
C ARG A 284 16.10 -0.46 15.46
N ARG A 285 15.03 -0.66 16.21
CA ARG A 285 15.08 -1.49 17.43
C ARG A 285 15.38 -2.96 17.13
N MET A 286 14.87 -3.48 16.03
CA MET A 286 15.20 -4.84 15.61
C MET A 286 16.67 -5.00 15.23
N GLN A 287 17.37 -3.92 14.89
CA GLN A 287 18.82 -3.91 14.66
C GLN A 287 19.61 -3.87 15.96
N SER A 288 19.28 -3.00 16.92
CA SER A 288 20.06 -2.80 18.15
C SER A 288 20.11 -4.05 19.03
N HIS A 289 19.02 -4.81 19.13
CA HIS A 289 19.01 -6.08 19.86
C HIS A 289 19.95 -7.16 19.28
N ARG A 290 20.47 -6.96 18.06
CA ARG A 290 21.41 -7.89 17.41
C ARG A 290 22.86 -7.50 17.62
N GLU A 291 23.16 -6.22 17.67
CA GLU A 291 24.50 -5.74 17.98
C GLU A 291 24.88 -6.09 19.43
N GLU A 292 23.92 -6.03 20.35
CA GLU A 292 24.12 -6.46 21.75
C GLU A 292 24.27 -7.99 21.90
N GLY A 293 23.58 -8.79 21.07
CA GLY A 293 23.68 -10.27 21.09
C GLY A 293 24.91 -10.83 20.39
N ALA A 294 25.59 -10.06 19.55
CA ALA A 294 26.81 -10.46 18.85
C ALA A 294 28.11 -10.07 19.62
N GLY A 295 27.98 -9.35 20.72
CA GLY A 295 29.12 -8.88 21.57
C GLY A 295 29.44 -9.75 22.80
N HIS A 296 28.87 -10.97 22.89
CA HIS A 296 29.16 -11.94 23.98
C HIS A 296 29.72 -13.23 23.43
#